data_c14f6fae157a9fcad6167652e4143dcc
#
_entry.id   c14f6fae157a9fcad6167652e4143dcc
#
_cell.length_a   1.000
_cell.length_b   1.000
_cell.length_c   1.000
_cell.angle_alpha   90.00
_cell.angle_beta   90.00
_cell.angle_gamma   90.00
#
_symmetry.space_group_name_H-M   'P 1'
#
loop_
_entity.id
_entity.type
_entity.pdbx_description
1 polymer ?
#
loop_
_entity_poly.entity_id
_entity_poly.type
_entity_poly.pdbx_seq_one_letter_code
_entity_poly.pdbx_strand_id
1 'polypeptide(L)'
;MAPKLIIAILIFLCCSTSKVYSQRPVLTDEEQITEVVTKEVNEMFLSEAFQKKKNKKFTDVKGIMVIDIGVVQNGKVSSFFKVDSEIKDIDFINFMSDYILNHKFQFRLQKQQRYKIRYTVTF
;
A
#
# COMPACT_ATOMS: atom_id res chain seq x y z
N MET A 1 -30.87 41.34 -7.85
CA MET A 1 -30.80 40.31 -8.88
C MET A 1 -29.39 39.73 -9.10
N ALA A 2 -28.34 40.52 -8.98
CA ALA A 2 -26.97 40.05 -9.07
C ALA A 2 -26.55 39.02 -7.99
N PRO A 3 -27.05 39.08 -6.73
CA PRO A 3 -26.63 38.10 -5.69
C PRO A 3 -27.07 36.66 -5.96
N LYS A 4 -28.17 36.45 -6.67
CA LYS A 4 -28.64 35.08 -6.97
C LYS A 4 -27.80 34.35 -8.00
N LEU A 5 -27.22 35.10 -8.95
CA LEU A 5 -26.33 34.58 -9.96
C LEU A 5 -24.96 34.15 -9.36
N ILE A 6 -24.45 34.92 -8.41
CA ILE A 6 -23.18 34.67 -7.74
C ILE A 6 -23.26 33.39 -6.88
N ILE A 7 -24.39 33.17 -6.21
CA ILE A 7 -24.64 31.98 -5.40
C ILE A 7 -24.68 30.71 -6.28
N ALA A 8 -25.31 30.80 -7.44
CA ALA A 8 -25.38 29.68 -8.38
C ALA A 8 -23.99 29.29 -8.94
N ILE A 9 -23.13 30.27 -9.19
CA ILE A 9 -21.76 30.06 -9.66
C ILE A 9 -20.90 29.41 -8.57
N LEU A 10 -21.06 29.84 -7.32
CA LEU A 10 -20.35 29.27 -6.19
C LEU A 10 -20.72 27.80 -5.95
N ILE A 11 -21.98 27.44 -6.08
CA ILE A 11 -22.46 26.08 -5.94
C ILE A 11 -21.88 25.18 -7.04
N PHE A 12 -21.77 25.69 -8.25
CA PHE A 12 -21.20 24.96 -9.38
C PHE A 12 -19.70 24.69 -9.20
N LEU A 13 -18.96 25.64 -8.65
CA LEU A 13 -17.53 25.47 -8.34
C LEU A 13 -17.27 24.43 -7.25
N CYS A 14 -18.13 24.32 -6.25
CA CYS A 14 -17.99 23.31 -5.20
C CYS A 14 -18.20 21.88 -5.69
N CYS A 15 -19.04 21.67 -6.72
CA CYS A 15 -19.30 20.34 -7.27
C CYS A 15 -18.18 19.82 -8.17
N SER A 16 -17.33 20.69 -8.71
CA SER A 16 -16.25 20.27 -9.64
C SER A 16 -15.00 19.73 -8.93
N THR A 17 -14.81 20.00 -7.65
CA THR A 17 -13.63 19.58 -6.90
C THR A 17 -13.72 18.16 -6.35
N SER A 18 -14.88 17.53 -6.31
CA SER A 18 -15.06 16.21 -5.69
C SER A 18 -14.65 15.03 -6.59
N LYS A 19 -14.38 15.28 -7.89
CA LYS A 19 -14.03 14.20 -8.84
C LYS A 19 -12.54 13.88 -8.91
N VAL A 20 -11.67 14.70 -8.33
CA VAL A 20 -10.21 14.59 -8.48
C VAL A 20 -9.61 13.47 -7.64
N TYR A 21 -10.31 12.99 -6.60
CA TYR A 21 -9.77 12.02 -5.64
C TYR A 21 -10.13 10.56 -5.91
N SER A 22 -10.91 10.26 -6.96
CA SER A 22 -11.44 8.92 -7.17
C SER A 22 -10.56 8.03 -8.04
N GLN A 23 -9.54 8.57 -8.71
CA GLN A 23 -8.70 7.78 -9.62
C GLN A 23 -7.28 7.62 -9.09
N ARG A 24 -6.88 6.36 -8.94
CA ARG A 24 -5.49 6.04 -8.61
C ARG A 24 -4.61 6.24 -9.85
N PRO A 25 -3.41 6.82 -9.70
CA PRO A 25 -2.52 7.02 -10.84
C PRO A 25 -2.02 5.70 -11.42
N VAL A 26 -1.78 5.69 -12.74
CA VAL A 26 -1.11 4.58 -13.40
C VAL A 26 0.40 4.88 -13.42
N LEU A 27 1.18 4.04 -12.78
CA LEU A 27 2.63 4.18 -12.73
C LEU A 27 3.27 3.30 -13.79
N THR A 28 4.29 3.83 -14.45
CA THR A 28 4.99 3.16 -15.55
C THR A 28 6.49 3.02 -15.31
N ASP A 29 7.07 3.86 -14.47
CA ASP A 29 8.48 3.87 -14.16
C ASP A 29 8.77 2.92 -13.00
N GLU A 30 9.68 1.96 -13.21
CA GLU A 30 10.06 0.97 -12.21
C GLU A 30 10.59 1.59 -10.92
N GLU A 31 11.41 2.64 -11.02
CA GLU A 31 11.92 3.33 -9.83
C GLU A 31 10.79 3.97 -9.02
N GLN A 32 9.87 4.62 -9.70
CA GLN A 32 8.73 5.24 -9.05
C GLN A 32 7.83 4.21 -8.38
N ILE A 33 7.60 3.08 -9.04
CA ILE A 33 6.81 1.97 -8.48
C ILE A 33 7.49 1.44 -7.21
N THR A 34 8.80 1.22 -7.27
CA THR A 34 9.57 0.75 -6.11
C THR A 34 9.48 1.73 -4.94
N GLU A 35 9.61 3.02 -5.20
CA GLU A 35 9.51 4.05 -4.15
C GLU A 35 8.12 4.07 -3.50
N VAL A 36 7.06 4.02 -4.31
CA VAL A 36 5.69 4.07 -3.81
C VAL A 36 5.37 2.80 -3.02
N VAL A 37 5.77 1.63 -3.52
CA VAL A 37 5.56 0.36 -2.80
C VAL A 37 6.29 0.38 -1.46
N THR A 38 7.55 0.79 -1.45
CA THR A 38 8.35 0.86 -0.23
C THR A 38 7.70 1.80 0.79
N LYS A 39 7.25 2.96 0.34
CA LYS A 39 6.58 3.94 1.19
C LYS A 39 5.28 3.39 1.79
N GLU A 40 4.41 2.79 0.98
CA GLU A 40 3.14 2.25 1.46
C GLU A 40 3.34 1.07 2.40
N VAL A 41 4.32 0.20 2.12
CA VAL A 41 4.64 -0.93 2.99
C VAL A 41 5.20 -0.44 4.33
N ASN A 42 6.07 0.56 4.32
CA ASN A 42 6.56 1.19 5.55
C ASN A 42 5.42 1.76 6.38
N GLU A 43 4.53 2.51 5.76
CA GLU A 43 3.37 3.09 6.44
C GLU A 43 2.46 2.01 7.02
N MET A 44 2.26 0.92 6.29
CA MET A 44 1.45 -0.22 6.74
C MET A 44 2.03 -0.84 8.01
N PHE A 45 3.35 -1.09 8.05
CA PHE A 45 4.00 -1.68 9.22
C PHE A 45 4.08 -0.74 10.41
N LEU A 46 4.10 0.57 10.18
CA LEU A 46 4.08 1.58 11.24
C LEU A 46 2.67 1.92 11.71
N SER A 47 1.63 1.44 11.01
CA SER A 47 0.24 1.75 11.37
C SER A 47 -0.13 1.17 12.72
N GLU A 48 -1.04 1.85 13.43
CA GLU A 48 -1.56 1.37 14.72
C GLU A 48 -2.26 0.02 14.56
N ALA A 49 -2.98 -0.19 13.46
CA ALA A 49 -3.69 -1.43 13.20
C ALA A 49 -2.74 -2.62 13.13
N PHE A 50 -1.64 -2.48 12.40
CA PHE A 50 -0.62 -3.53 12.31
C PHE A 50 0.08 -3.76 13.65
N GLN A 51 0.53 -2.68 14.29
CA GLN A 51 1.26 -2.76 15.56
C GLN A 51 0.40 -3.39 16.66
N LYS A 52 -0.87 -3.06 16.70
CA LYS A 52 -1.82 -3.63 17.67
C LYS A 52 -1.98 -5.14 17.46
N LYS A 53 -2.14 -5.57 16.23
CA LYS A 53 -2.26 -7.01 15.91
C LYS A 53 -0.96 -7.75 16.20
N LYS A 54 0.18 -7.17 15.85
CA LYS A 54 1.49 -7.75 16.12
C LYS A 54 1.72 -7.90 17.62
N ASN A 55 1.47 -6.85 18.39
CA ASN A 55 1.71 -6.85 19.83
C ASN A 55 0.77 -7.79 20.60
N LYS A 56 -0.32 -8.19 20.01
CA LYS A 56 -1.27 -9.12 20.63
C LYS A 56 -0.74 -10.55 20.70
N LYS A 57 -0.01 -11.01 19.68
CA LYS A 57 0.46 -12.41 19.56
C LYS A 57 1.96 -12.55 19.38
N PHE A 58 2.63 -11.51 18.90
CA PHE A 58 4.02 -11.59 18.44
C PHE A 58 4.90 -10.51 19.07
N THR A 59 4.69 -10.25 20.35
CA THR A 59 5.41 -9.19 21.08
C THR A 59 6.91 -9.39 21.07
N ASP A 60 7.37 -10.63 21.13
CA ASP A 60 8.78 -10.99 21.27
C ASP A 60 9.48 -11.21 19.93
N VAL A 61 8.77 -11.05 18.81
CA VAL A 61 9.35 -11.26 17.48
C VAL A 61 10.22 -10.07 17.13
N LYS A 62 11.51 -10.33 16.90
CA LYS A 62 12.52 -9.35 16.51
C LYS A 62 13.45 -9.95 15.48
N GLY A 63 13.98 -9.12 14.60
CA GLY A 63 14.95 -9.52 13.60
C GLY A 63 14.68 -8.90 12.24
N ILE A 64 15.52 -9.25 11.28
CA ILE A 64 15.46 -8.75 9.91
C ILE A 64 14.81 -9.80 9.01
N MET A 65 13.91 -9.35 8.15
CA MET A 65 13.29 -10.20 7.15
C MET A 65 13.38 -9.52 5.78
N VAL A 66 13.81 -10.29 4.77
CA VAL A 66 13.82 -9.86 3.38
C VAL A 66 12.70 -10.58 2.65
N ILE A 67 11.84 -9.82 2.00
CA ILE A 67 10.67 -10.34 1.30
C ILE A 67 10.61 -9.81 -0.13
N ASP A 68 10.02 -10.59 -1.01
CA ASP A 68 9.68 -10.16 -2.37
C ASP A 68 8.16 -10.02 -2.47
N ILE A 69 7.71 -8.85 -2.91
CA ILE A 69 6.31 -8.51 -3.07
C ILE A 69 6.01 -8.37 -4.56
N GLY A 70 5.08 -9.17 -5.05
CA GLY A 70 4.61 -9.06 -6.43
C GLY A 70 3.38 -8.18 -6.53
N VAL A 71 3.39 -7.21 -7.43
CA VAL A 71 2.28 -6.29 -7.67
C VAL A 71 1.77 -6.46 -9.09
N VAL A 72 0.46 -6.49 -9.24
CA VAL A 72 -0.21 -6.63 -10.54
C VAL A 72 -0.98 -5.38 -10.92
N GLN A 73 -1.56 -5.40 -12.11
CA GLN A 73 -2.17 -4.25 -12.81
C GLN A 73 -3.08 -3.37 -11.96
N ASN A 74 -3.93 -3.96 -11.15
CA ASN A 74 -4.90 -3.21 -10.35
C ASN A 74 -4.39 -2.73 -8.98
N GLY A 75 -3.07 -2.86 -8.74
CA GLY A 75 -2.46 -2.50 -7.46
C GLY A 75 -2.59 -3.56 -6.38
N LYS A 76 -3.10 -4.74 -6.72
CA LYS A 76 -3.16 -5.86 -5.79
C LYS A 76 -1.81 -6.53 -5.65
N VAL A 77 -1.57 -7.09 -4.48
CA VAL A 77 -0.42 -7.96 -4.27
C VAL A 77 -0.78 -9.36 -4.78
N SER A 78 0.04 -9.86 -5.70
CA SER A 78 -0.18 -11.21 -6.28
C SER A 78 0.65 -12.28 -5.61
N SER A 79 1.76 -11.91 -4.98
CA SER A 79 2.67 -12.88 -4.35
C SER A 79 3.44 -12.25 -3.20
N PHE A 80 3.77 -13.11 -2.25
CA PHE A 80 4.63 -12.80 -1.12
C PHE A 80 5.62 -13.94 -0.98
N PHE A 81 6.92 -13.63 -1.03
CA PHE A 81 7.98 -14.61 -0.82
C PHE A 81 8.93 -14.14 0.26
N LYS A 82 9.18 -15.00 1.24
CA LYS A 82 10.26 -14.82 2.18
C LYS A 82 11.57 -15.22 1.48
N VAL A 83 12.44 -14.23 1.24
CA VAL A 83 13.74 -14.47 0.62
C VAL A 83 14.75 -14.94 1.65
N ASP A 84 14.80 -14.22 2.78
CA ASP A 84 15.67 -14.53 3.91
C ASP A 84 15.04 -13.98 5.18
N SER A 85 15.31 -14.60 6.32
CA SER A 85 14.74 -14.13 7.58
C SER A 85 15.54 -14.64 8.77
N GLU A 86 15.84 -13.73 9.68
CA GLU A 86 16.29 -14.09 11.02
C GLU A 86 15.13 -14.62 11.88
N ILE A 87 13.91 -14.26 11.52
CA ILE A 87 12.69 -14.68 12.23
C ILE A 87 12.26 -16.03 11.68
N LYS A 88 12.16 -17.03 12.56
CA LYS A 88 11.81 -18.40 12.21
C LYS A 88 10.43 -18.82 12.66
N ASP A 89 9.69 -17.93 13.33
CA ASP A 89 8.32 -18.18 13.75
C ASP A 89 7.41 -18.26 12.53
N ILE A 90 6.94 -19.45 12.23
CA ILE A 90 6.09 -19.72 11.06
C ILE A 90 4.76 -18.99 11.16
N ASP A 91 4.19 -18.92 12.35
CA ASP A 91 2.91 -18.23 12.56
C ASP A 91 3.04 -16.73 12.28
N PHE A 92 4.15 -16.13 12.66
CA PHE A 92 4.43 -14.74 12.36
C PHE A 92 4.64 -14.50 10.86
N ILE A 93 5.36 -15.39 10.19
CA ILE A 93 5.58 -15.30 8.74
C ILE A 93 4.24 -15.40 8.00
N ASN A 94 3.36 -16.30 8.41
CA ASN A 94 2.02 -16.42 7.84
C ASN A 94 1.17 -15.17 8.11
N PHE A 95 1.26 -14.60 9.30
CA PHE A 95 0.60 -13.35 9.64
C PHE A 95 1.06 -12.21 8.72
N MET A 96 2.36 -12.10 8.49
CA MET A 96 2.95 -11.11 7.58
C MET A 96 2.47 -11.32 6.15
N SER A 97 2.48 -12.56 5.69
CA SER A 97 2.02 -12.92 4.34
C SER A 97 0.57 -12.51 4.13
N ASP A 98 -0.31 -12.88 5.04
CA ASP A 98 -1.73 -12.55 4.96
C ASP A 98 -1.96 -11.04 4.98
N TYR A 99 -1.23 -10.33 5.82
CA TYR A 99 -1.36 -8.90 5.95
C TYR A 99 -0.96 -8.18 4.66
N ILE A 100 0.14 -8.59 4.05
CA ILE A 100 0.63 -8.00 2.80
C ILE A 100 -0.26 -8.39 1.62
N LEU A 101 -0.67 -9.66 1.51
CA LEU A 101 -1.52 -10.13 0.42
C LEU A 101 -2.89 -9.44 0.39
N ASN A 102 -3.37 -8.97 1.53
CA ASN A 102 -4.63 -8.24 1.62
C ASN A 102 -4.51 -6.74 1.36
N HIS A 103 -3.28 -6.23 1.23
CA HIS A 103 -3.06 -4.82 0.94
C HIS A 103 -3.33 -4.51 -0.53
N LYS A 104 -3.95 -3.37 -0.78
CA LYS A 104 -4.17 -2.83 -2.13
C LYS A 104 -3.48 -1.47 -2.22
N PHE A 105 -2.53 -1.36 -3.14
CA PHE A 105 -1.77 -0.14 -3.32
C PHE A 105 -2.62 0.99 -3.91
N GLN A 106 -2.24 2.23 -3.65
CA GLN A 106 -2.94 3.43 -4.10
C GLN A 106 -2.55 3.85 -5.52
N PHE A 107 -2.01 2.93 -6.30
CA PHE A 107 -1.68 3.14 -7.70
C PHE A 107 -2.15 1.93 -8.53
N ARG A 108 -2.08 2.08 -9.83
CA ARG A 108 -2.30 0.99 -10.80
C ARG A 108 -1.07 0.87 -11.70
N LEU A 109 -0.88 -0.30 -12.27
CA LEU A 109 0.11 -0.54 -13.29
C LEU A 109 -0.56 -0.53 -14.68
N GLN A 110 0.25 -0.41 -15.72
CA GLN A 110 -0.22 -0.60 -17.09
C GLN A 110 -0.75 -2.02 -17.27
N LYS A 111 -1.64 -2.20 -18.25
CA LYS A 111 -2.25 -3.48 -18.58
C LYS A 111 -1.17 -4.54 -18.80
N GLN A 112 -1.33 -5.70 -18.16
CA GLN A 112 -0.43 -6.86 -18.22
C GLN A 112 0.95 -6.65 -17.60
N GLN A 113 1.18 -5.54 -16.91
CA GLN A 113 2.43 -5.32 -16.19
C GLN A 113 2.41 -5.97 -14.82
N ARG A 114 3.57 -6.50 -14.42
CA ARG A 114 3.83 -7.06 -13.10
C ARG A 114 5.19 -6.58 -12.64
N TYR A 115 5.29 -6.28 -11.35
CA TYR A 115 6.56 -5.90 -10.75
C TYR A 115 6.80 -6.70 -9.48
N LYS A 116 8.05 -7.11 -9.28
CA LYS A 116 8.50 -7.74 -8.05
C LYS A 116 9.44 -6.79 -7.34
N ILE A 117 9.11 -6.42 -6.13
CA ILE A 117 9.87 -5.46 -5.35
C ILE A 117 10.43 -6.16 -4.11
N ARG A 118 11.73 -6.03 -3.89
CA ARG A 118 12.39 -6.56 -2.71
C ARG A 118 12.35 -5.53 -1.59
N TYR A 119 11.91 -5.96 -0.44
CA TYR A 119 11.74 -5.10 0.73
C TYR A 119 12.38 -5.76 1.95
N THR A 120 13.15 -4.97 2.70
CA THR A 120 13.76 -5.43 3.95
C THR A 120 13.08 -4.75 5.12
N VAL A 121 12.60 -5.54 6.06
CA VAL A 121 11.94 -5.04 7.26
C VAL A 121 12.68 -5.50 8.51
N THR A 122 12.78 -4.61 9.50
CA THR A 122 13.36 -4.89 10.81
C THR A 122 12.28 -4.73 11.87
N PHE A 123 12.11 -5.77 12.65
CA PHE A 123 11.18 -5.75 13.78
C PHE A 123 11.89 -5.66 15.12
#